data_2ed46c0083254491d3e3caac4f8edd32
#
_entry.id   2ed46c0083254491d3e3caac4f8edd32
#
_cell.length_a   1.000
_cell.length_b   1.000
_cell.length_c   1.000
_cell.angle_alpha   90.00
_cell.angle_beta   90.00
_cell.angle_gamma   90.00
#
_symmetry.space_group_name_H-M   'P 1'
#
loop_
_entity.id
_entity.type
_entity.pdbx_description
1 polymer ?
#
loop_
_entity_poly.entity_id
_entity_poly.type
_entity_poly.pdbx_seq_one_letter_code
_entity_poly.pdbx_strand_id
1 'polypeptide(L)'
;MSKDYNTLLNLFRSICGKKYVITQNWRKYHYTNGWRFGKGDALAVVKPANLIEIWNTLKVCIENKLIVIMQAANTGLTGGSTPYKKNYDRPVIIINTIRIKDIHILNEGHQVIALGGSSLFDLENIIKPYGREPHSVIGSTSIGATVIGGICNNSGGSLVHRGPAFTELALYARVNEKYELELINELDINLGSNPEEILENLQNKNYVSNDII
;
A
#
# COMPACT_ATOMS: atom_id res chain seq x y z
N MET A 1 -21.48 4.03 24.79
CA MET A 1 -20.14 3.77 25.31
C MET A 1 -19.15 4.52 24.39
N SER A 2 -18.47 5.57 24.87
CA SER A 2 -17.40 6.19 24.10
C SER A 2 -16.26 5.18 24.02
N LYS A 3 -15.96 4.66 22.81
CA LYS A 3 -14.78 3.82 22.63
C LYS A 3 -13.57 4.64 23.01
N ASP A 4 -12.74 4.08 23.87
CA ASP A 4 -11.47 4.70 24.25
C ASP A 4 -10.50 4.63 23.06
N TYR A 5 -10.57 5.65 22.21
CA TYR A 5 -9.66 5.76 21.06
C TYR A 5 -8.19 5.93 21.48
N ASN A 6 -7.90 6.30 22.73
CA ASN A 6 -6.53 6.42 23.19
C ASN A 6 -5.83 5.08 23.26
N THR A 7 -6.51 4.06 23.78
CA THR A 7 -5.98 2.68 23.80
C THR A 7 -5.72 2.19 22.39
N LEU A 8 -6.66 2.39 21.48
CA LEU A 8 -6.50 2.03 20.07
C LEU A 8 -5.33 2.74 19.40
N LEU A 9 -5.19 4.05 19.61
CA LEU A 9 -4.07 4.82 19.05
C LEU A 9 -2.73 4.38 19.66
N ASN A 10 -2.70 3.93 20.90
CA ASN A 10 -1.49 3.39 21.52
C ASN A 10 -1.09 2.04 20.91
N LEU A 11 -2.03 1.19 20.51
CA LEU A 11 -1.72 -0.04 19.74
C LEU A 11 -1.05 0.30 18.41
N PHE A 12 -1.56 1.26 17.65
CA PHE A 12 -0.89 1.69 16.42
C PHE A 12 0.50 2.29 16.68
N ARG A 13 0.65 3.05 17.77
CA ARG A 13 1.95 3.63 18.17
C ARG A 13 2.97 2.58 18.58
N SER A 14 2.55 1.48 19.20
CA SER A 14 3.45 0.37 19.54
C SER A 14 3.91 -0.40 18.29
N ILE A 15 3.08 -0.50 17.25
CA ILE A 15 3.42 -1.16 15.99
C ILE A 15 4.33 -0.28 15.14
N CYS A 16 3.91 0.94 14.83
CA CYS A 16 4.56 1.79 13.82
C CYS A 16 5.48 2.87 14.41
N GLY A 17 5.47 3.07 15.73
CA GLY A 17 6.14 4.16 16.43
C GLY A 17 5.29 5.45 16.49
N LYS A 18 5.41 6.18 17.60
CA LYS A 18 4.61 7.38 17.92
C LYS A 18 4.64 8.45 16.82
N LYS A 19 5.79 8.64 16.17
CA LYS A 19 6.01 9.61 15.09
C LYS A 19 5.14 9.33 13.86
N TYR A 20 4.80 8.08 13.63
CA TYR A 20 4.15 7.59 12.43
C TYR A 20 2.65 7.31 12.58
N VAL A 21 2.07 7.70 13.73
CA VAL A 21 0.63 7.73 13.98
C VAL A 21 0.19 9.18 14.12
N ILE A 22 -0.38 9.72 13.05
CA ILE A 22 -0.72 11.15 12.93
C ILE A 22 -2.19 11.33 13.29
N THR A 23 -2.45 12.11 14.34
CA THR A 23 -3.81 12.38 14.85
C THR A 23 -4.21 13.87 14.73
N GLN A 24 -3.24 14.76 14.64
CA GLN A 24 -3.48 16.21 14.56
C GLN A 24 -4.07 16.56 13.17
N ASN A 25 -5.17 17.32 13.15
CA ASN A 25 -5.88 17.66 11.93
C ASN A 25 -5.02 18.38 10.89
N TRP A 26 -4.17 19.31 11.30
CA TRP A 26 -3.29 20.03 10.39
C TRP A 26 -2.24 19.09 9.73
N ARG A 27 -1.77 18.06 10.44
CA ARG A 27 -0.86 17.05 9.88
C ARG A 27 -1.56 16.03 9.00
N LYS A 28 -2.84 15.69 9.31
CA LYS A 28 -3.66 14.79 8.51
C LYS A 28 -4.10 15.42 7.19
N TYR A 29 -4.06 16.73 7.05
CA TYR A 29 -4.63 17.47 5.92
C TYR A 29 -4.24 16.88 4.56
N HIS A 30 -2.97 16.63 4.31
CA HIS A 30 -2.46 16.09 3.05
C HIS A 30 -2.87 14.63 2.79
N TYR A 31 -3.31 13.91 3.81
CA TYR A 31 -3.78 12.53 3.70
C TYR A 31 -5.31 12.44 3.55
N THR A 32 -6.03 13.40 4.11
CA THR A 32 -7.50 13.43 4.10
C THR A 32 -8.09 14.24 2.95
N ASN A 33 -7.23 14.89 2.16
CA ASN A 33 -7.63 15.64 0.96
C ASN A 33 -6.92 15.06 -0.26
N GLY A 34 -7.70 14.66 -1.26
CA GLY A 34 -7.19 14.17 -2.54
C GLY A 34 -6.68 15.31 -3.42
N TRP A 35 -5.94 14.94 -4.44
CA TRP A 35 -5.39 15.89 -5.41
C TRP A 35 -6.49 16.68 -6.13
N ARG A 36 -7.56 16.01 -6.55
CA ARG A 36 -8.68 16.61 -7.29
C ARG A 36 -10.02 16.39 -6.58
N PHE A 37 -10.28 15.17 -6.15
CA PHE A 37 -11.49 14.77 -5.48
C PHE A 37 -11.16 14.03 -4.18
N GLY A 38 -12.16 13.93 -3.32
CA GLY A 38 -12.03 13.30 -2.01
C GLY A 38 -11.54 14.29 -0.95
N LYS A 39 -12.43 14.54 0.01
CA LYS A 39 -12.14 15.32 1.21
C LYS A 39 -13.00 14.78 2.34
N GLY A 40 -12.37 14.39 3.41
CA GLY A 40 -13.07 13.84 4.57
C GLY A 40 -12.25 13.90 5.84
N ASP A 41 -12.62 13.06 6.80
CA ASP A 41 -11.92 12.96 8.07
C ASP A 41 -11.52 11.51 8.36
N ALA A 42 -10.47 11.35 9.14
CA ALA A 42 -9.97 10.09 9.64
C ALA A 42 -9.56 10.22 11.11
N LEU A 43 -9.73 9.16 11.89
CA LEU A 43 -9.27 9.11 13.28
C LEU A 43 -7.75 9.29 13.33
N ALA A 44 -7.04 8.55 12.49
CA ALA A 44 -5.60 8.65 12.38
C ALA A 44 -5.09 8.29 10.98
N VAL A 45 -3.87 8.73 10.66
CA VAL A 45 -3.05 8.22 9.58
C VAL A 45 -1.94 7.39 10.21
N VAL A 46 -1.85 6.12 9.83
CA VAL A 46 -0.84 5.17 10.31
C VAL A 46 0.12 4.89 9.16
N LYS A 47 1.42 4.99 9.43
CA LYS A 47 2.48 4.87 8.40
C LYS A 47 3.44 3.72 8.74
N PRO A 48 3.09 2.47 8.44
CA PRO A 48 3.96 1.33 8.65
C PRO A 48 5.26 1.45 7.83
N ALA A 49 6.35 0.87 8.33
CA ALA A 49 7.67 0.89 7.71
C ALA A 49 7.98 -0.38 6.89
N ASN A 50 7.31 -1.47 7.18
CA ASN A 50 7.56 -2.78 6.60
C ASN A 50 6.26 -3.59 6.50
N LEU A 51 6.35 -4.79 5.90
CA LEU A 51 5.20 -5.65 5.64
C LEU A 51 4.60 -6.23 6.95
N ILE A 52 5.40 -6.47 7.97
CA ILE A 52 4.89 -6.94 9.28
C ILE A 52 4.13 -5.84 10.02
N GLU A 53 4.62 -4.60 9.97
CA GLU A 53 3.91 -3.47 10.58
C GLU A 53 2.54 -3.22 9.90
N ILE A 54 2.45 -3.32 8.55
CA ILE A 54 1.15 -3.17 7.87
C ILE A 54 0.20 -4.31 8.22
N TRP A 55 0.70 -5.55 8.28
CA TRP A 55 -0.08 -6.72 8.67
C TRP A 55 -0.67 -6.56 10.08
N ASN A 56 0.16 -6.22 11.06
CA ASN A 56 -0.28 -5.99 12.43
C ASN A 56 -1.24 -4.77 12.54
N THR A 57 -1.03 -3.73 11.75
CA THR A 57 -1.96 -2.59 11.67
C THR A 57 -3.32 -3.03 11.14
N LEU A 58 -3.36 -3.88 10.12
CA LEU A 58 -4.61 -4.44 9.57
C LEU A 58 -5.33 -5.32 10.59
N LYS A 59 -4.61 -6.19 11.32
CA LYS A 59 -5.19 -7.00 12.41
C LYS A 59 -5.92 -6.11 13.43
N VAL A 60 -5.25 -5.06 13.92
CA VAL A 60 -5.88 -4.10 14.86
C VAL A 60 -7.11 -3.44 14.25
N CYS A 61 -7.07 -3.08 12.96
CA CYS A 61 -8.22 -2.47 12.30
C CYS A 61 -9.43 -3.42 12.22
N ILE A 62 -9.20 -4.69 11.86
CA ILE A 62 -10.27 -5.68 11.72
C ILE A 62 -10.88 -6.02 13.08
N GLU A 63 -10.06 -6.32 14.09
CA GLU A 63 -10.50 -6.61 15.47
C GLU A 63 -11.36 -5.49 16.06
N ASN A 64 -11.05 -4.25 15.71
CA ASN A 64 -11.78 -3.06 16.17
C ASN A 64 -12.87 -2.59 15.21
N LYS A 65 -13.13 -3.33 14.13
CA LYS A 65 -14.15 -3.01 13.10
C LYS A 65 -13.99 -1.61 12.52
N LEU A 66 -12.74 -1.18 12.25
CA LEU A 66 -12.43 0.12 11.68
C LEU A 66 -12.59 0.10 10.16
N ILE A 67 -12.87 1.26 9.59
CA ILE A 67 -12.81 1.44 8.15
C ILE A 67 -11.37 1.72 7.77
N VAL A 68 -10.84 0.96 6.81
CA VAL A 68 -9.48 1.12 6.31
C VAL A 68 -9.51 1.77 4.93
N ILE A 69 -8.71 2.83 4.77
CA ILE A 69 -8.41 3.41 3.47
C ILE A 69 -6.91 3.24 3.22
N MET A 70 -6.58 2.44 2.20
CA MET A 70 -5.20 2.27 1.78
C MET A 70 -4.76 3.49 0.95
N GLN A 71 -3.57 3.99 1.23
CA GLN A 71 -3.04 5.17 0.54
C GLN A 71 -1.53 5.03 0.35
N ALA A 72 -1.03 5.41 -0.80
CA ALA A 72 0.40 5.60 -1.06
C ALA A 72 0.71 7.10 -1.21
N ALA A 73 1.08 7.57 -2.40
CA ALA A 73 1.44 8.97 -2.66
C ALA A 73 0.24 9.93 -2.74
N ASN A 74 -0.99 9.43 -2.71
CA ASN A 74 -2.23 10.20 -2.80
C ASN A 74 -2.34 11.09 -4.07
N THR A 75 -1.78 10.64 -5.18
CA THR A 75 -1.81 11.35 -6.48
C THR A 75 -3.01 11.00 -7.35
N GLY A 76 -3.86 10.08 -6.90
CA GLY A 76 -5.05 9.64 -7.63
C GLY A 76 -6.07 10.76 -7.83
N LEU A 77 -6.71 10.77 -9.01
CA LEU A 77 -7.66 11.82 -9.42
C LEU A 77 -9.11 11.48 -9.10
N THR A 78 -9.40 10.26 -8.64
CA THR A 78 -10.76 9.74 -8.41
C THR A 78 -11.22 9.83 -6.96
N GLY A 79 -10.31 10.16 -6.03
CA GLY A 79 -10.60 10.24 -4.59
C GLY A 79 -10.63 8.91 -3.85
N GLY A 80 -10.27 7.79 -4.48
CA GLY A 80 -10.31 6.46 -3.86
C GLY A 80 -9.34 6.25 -2.70
N SER A 81 -8.30 7.07 -2.60
CA SER A 81 -7.29 7.01 -1.52
C SER A 81 -7.54 7.98 -0.36
N THR A 82 -8.71 8.65 -0.34
CA THR A 82 -9.05 9.62 0.71
C THR A 82 -10.45 9.34 1.28
N PRO A 83 -10.71 9.72 2.53
CA PRO A 83 -12.06 9.70 3.08
C PRO A 83 -13.00 10.63 2.29
N TYR A 84 -14.28 10.31 2.27
CA TYR A 84 -15.30 11.14 1.66
C TYR A 84 -16.22 11.75 2.72
N LYS A 85 -16.11 13.04 2.96
CA LYS A 85 -16.91 13.78 3.96
C LYS A 85 -16.77 13.15 5.37
N LYS A 86 -17.90 13.05 6.10
CA LYS A 86 -18.02 12.42 7.42
C LYS A 86 -19.07 11.31 7.41
N ASN A 87 -19.33 10.71 6.26
CA ASN A 87 -20.46 9.80 6.02
C ASN A 87 -20.14 8.34 6.36
N TYR A 88 -19.28 8.12 7.33
CA TYR A 88 -18.93 6.78 7.78
C TYR A 88 -19.59 6.46 9.11
N ASP A 89 -20.08 5.23 9.23
CA ASP A 89 -20.73 4.70 10.45
C ASP A 89 -19.71 4.33 11.54
N ARG A 90 -18.43 4.29 11.19
CA ARG A 90 -17.31 3.84 12.05
C ARG A 90 -16.07 4.71 11.80
N PRO A 91 -15.12 4.71 12.76
CA PRO A 91 -13.88 5.46 12.56
C PRO A 91 -13.08 4.97 11.37
N VAL A 92 -12.51 5.92 10.63
CA VAL A 92 -11.65 5.68 9.48
C VAL A 92 -10.18 5.75 9.91
N ILE A 93 -9.40 4.78 9.48
CA ILE A 93 -7.93 4.77 9.54
C ILE A 93 -7.40 4.83 8.11
N ILE A 94 -6.52 5.78 7.85
CA ILE A 94 -5.73 5.80 6.62
C ILE A 94 -4.43 5.04 6.89
N ILE A 95 -4.17 3.95 6.17
CA ILE A 95 -2.89 3.24 6.20
C ILE A 95 -2.08 3.72 5.01
N ASN A 96 -1.03 4.50 5.30
CA ASN A 96 -0.19 5.08 4.26
C ASN A 96 1.09 4.27 4.07
N THR A 97 1.25 3.67 2.89
CA THR A 97 2.30 2.69 2.56
C THR A 97 3.61 3.31 2.08
N ILE A 98 3.71 4.62 1.98
CA ILE A 98 4.85 5.31 1.33
C ILE A 98 6.23 5.01 1.95
N ARG A 99 6.27 4.45 3.16
CA ARG A 99 7.51 4.04 3.83
C ARG A 99 7.95 2.63 3.47
N ILE A 100 7.07 1.81 2.92
CA ILE A 100 7.33 0.42 2.54
C ILE A 100 7.88 0.44 1.11
N LYS A 101 9.17 0.72 0.98
CA LYS A 101 9.83 0.89 -0.31
C LYS A 101 10.83 -0.22 -0.52
N ASP A 102 10.66 -0.99 -1.54
CA ASP A 102 11.70 -1.81 -2.18
C ASP A 102 11.22 -2.27 -3.55
N ILE A 103 12.16 -2.54 -4.45
CA ILE A 103 11.91 -3.12 -5.77
C ILE A 103 12.89 -4.25 -5.94
N HIS A 104 12.37 -5.46 -6.11
CA HIS A 104 13.17 -6.65 -6.36
C HIS A 104 13.23 -6.87 -7.87
N ILE A 105 14.43 -6.86 -8.43
CA ILE A 105 14.66 -7.17 -9.85
C ILE A 105 14.72 -8.67 -10.02
N LEU A 106 13.95 -9.19 -10.96
CA LEU A 106 13.87 -10.61 -11.30
C LEU A 106 14.15 -10.79 -12.79
N ASN A 107 14.69 -11.96 -13.16
CA ASN A 107 14.90 -12.34 -14.56
C ASN A 107 15.56 -11.22 -15.39
N GLU A 108 16.67 -10.66 -14.92
CA GLU A 108 17.40 -9.59 -15.61
C GLU A 108 16.53 -8.38 -15.99
N GLY A 109 15.60 -8.01 -15.11
CA GLY A 109 14.71 -6.86 -15.30
C GLY A 109 13.46 -7.14 -16.16
N HIS A 110 13.20 -8.38 -16.54
CA HIS A 110 11.95 -8.75 -17.21
C HIS A 110 10.75 -8.68 -16.26
N GLN A 111 10.99 -8.95 -15.00
CA GLN A 111 9.97 -8.89 -13.95
C GLN A 111 10.50 -8.11 -12.74
N VAL A 112 9.60 -7.51 -11.99
CA VAL A 112 9.90 -6.83 -10.72
C VAL A 112 8.82 -7.13 -9.69
N ILE A 113 9.21 -7.24 -8.43
CA ILE A 113 8.29 -7.14 -7.30
C ILE A 113 8.44 -5.74 -6.73
N ALA A 114 7.36 -4.97 -6.69
CA ALA A 114 7.34 -3.64 -6.10
C ALA A 114 6.55 -3.65 -4.80
N LEU A 115 7.12 -3.14 -3.70
CA LEU A 115 6.41 -2.97 -2.45
C LEU A 115 5.54 -1.71 -2.46
N GLY A 116 4.59 -1.61 -1.53
CA GLY A 116 3.47 -0.66 -1.55
C GLY A 116 3.81 0.84 -1.65
N GLY A 117 5.02 1.24 -1.28
CA GLY A 117 5.49 2.62 -1.36
C GLY A 117 6.52 2.88 -2.46
N SER A 118 6.85 1.88 -3.27
CA SER A 118 7.84 2.00 -4.35
C SER A 118 7.31 2.89 -5.47
N SER A 119 8.06 3.94 -5.81
CA SER A 119 7.62 4.91 -6.82
C SER A 119 7.90 4.42 -8.25
N LEU A 120 7.11 4.90 -9.20
CA LEU A 120 7.38 4.68 -10.62
C LEU A 120 8.71 5.32 -11.04
N PHE A 121 9.08 6.45 -10.43
CA PHE A 121 10.37 7.09 -10.68
C PHE A 121 11.54 6.20 -10.25
N ASP A 122 11.45 5.58 -9.07
CA ASP A 122 12.48 4.64 -8.61
C ASP A 122 12.53 3.41 -9.53
N LEU A 123 11.37 2.90 -9.97
CA LEU A 123 11.30 1.79 -10.91
C LEU A 123 12.02 2.12 -12.23
N GLU A 124 11.71 3.26 -12.85
CA GLU A 124 12.38 3.71 -14.10
C GLU A 124 13.91 3.73 -13.96
N ASN A 125 14.41 4.28 -12.85
CA ASN A 125 15.84 4.37 -12.61
C ASN A 125 16.50 3.00 -12.38
N ILE A 126 15.84 2.09 -11.65
CA ILE A 126 16.37 0.79 -11.29
C ILE A 126 16.42 -0.16 -12.50
N ILE A 127 15.45 -0.12 -13.40
CA ILE A 127 15.40 -1.03 -14.57
C ILE A 127 16.13 -0.49 -15.79
N LYS A 128 16.45 0.80 -15.85
CA LYS A 128 17.18 1.43 -16.96
C LYS A 128 18.54 0.75 -17.29
N PRO A 129 19.37 0.34 -16.33
CA PRO A 129 20.62 -0.38 -16.64
C PRO A 129 20.41 -1.73 -17.35
N TYR A 130 19.21 -2.32 -17.25
CA TYR A 130 18.82 -3.55 -17.94
C TYR A 130 18.25 -3.29 -19.34
N GLY A 131 18.26 -2.03 -19.82
CA GLY A 131 17.65 -1.64 -21.09
C GLY A 131 16.11 -1.77 -21.07
N ARG A 132 15.49 -1.67 -19.90
CA ARG A 132 14.04 -1.82 -19.69
C ARG A 132 13.40 -0.51 -19.30
N GLU A 133 12.08 -0.41 -19.52
CA GLU A 133 11.24 0.67 -19.07
C GLU A 133 9.92 0.14 -18.47
N PRO A 134 9.25 0.89 -17.58
CA PRO A 134 7.97 0.46 -17.01
C PRO A 134 6.91 0.26 -18.08
N HIS A 135 5.97 -0.65 -17.84
CA HIS A 135 4.83 -0.88 -18.71
C HIS A 135 4.04 0.42 -18.98
N SER A 136 3.78 1.20 -17.95
CA SER A 136 3.09 2.48 -18.07
C SER A 136 3.86 3.62 -17.41
N VAL A 137 3.84 4.78 -18.08
CA VAL A 137 4.35 6.05 -17.58
C VAL A 137 3.16 7.00 -17.44
N ILE A 138 2.94 7.47 -16.23
CA ILE A 138 1.82 8.37 -15.91
C ILE A 138 2.32 9.75 -15.51
N GLY A 139 1.53 10.79 -15.75
CA GLY A 139 1.93 12.17 -15.47
C GLY A 139 2.28 12.46 -14.01
N SER A 140 1.80 11.64 -13.08
CA SER A 140 2.11 11.75 -11.66
C SER A 140 3.40 11.03 -11.22
N THR A 141 4.15 10.41 -12.13
CA THR A 141 5.44 9.77 -11.85
C THR A 141 6.40 10.75 -11.18
N SER A 142 6.51 11.97 -11.69
CA SER A 142 7.39 13.02 -11.17
C SER A 142 7.02 13.54 -9.76
N ILE A 143 5.80 13.31 -9.32
CA ILE A 143 5.30 13.70 -7.98
C ILE A 143 5.12 12.51 -7.03
N GLY A 144 5.71 11.36 -7.37
CA GLY A 144 5.85 10.22 -6.49
C GLY A 144 4.75 9.16 -6.61
N ALA A 145 4.01 9.10 -7.72
CA ALA A 145 3.08 7.98 -7.96
C ALA A 145 3.78 6.64 -7.80
N THR A 146 3.12 5.70 -7.13
CA THR A 146 3.68 4.38 -6.83
C THR A 146 3.25 3.34 -7.85
N VAL A 147 4.06 2.29 -8.01
CA VAL A 147 3.78 1.16 -8.92
C VAL A 147 2.44 0.53 -8.57
N ILE A 148 2.26 0.12 -7.31
CA ILE A 148 1.01 -0.50 -6.84
C ILE A 148 -0.17 0.47 -6.95
N GLY A 149 0.02 1.76 -6.64
CA GLY A 149 -1.02 2.77 -6.82
C GLY A 149 -1.47 2.90 -8.28
N GLY A 150 -0.55 2.79 -9.23
CA GLY A 150 -0.86 2.76 -10.67
C GLY A 150 -1.70 1.54 -11.05
N ILE A 151 -1.31 0.36 -10.59
CA ILE A 151 -2.02 -0.90 -10.83
C ILE A 151 -3.43 -0.87 -10.21
N CYS A 152 -3.55 -0.54 -8.93
CA CYS A 152 -4.82 -0.50 -8.22
C CYS A 152 -5.82 0.52 -8.77
N ASN A 153 -5.34 1.57 -9.48
CA ASN A 153 -6.19 2.56 -10.13
C ASN A 153 -6.30 2.33 -11.65
N ASN A 154 -5.79 1.24 -12.18
CA ASN A 154 -5.80 0.93 -13.61
C ASN A 154 -5.28 2.10 -14.45
N SER A 155 -4.14 2.68 -14.04
CA SER A 155 -3.60 3.91 -14.62
C SER A 155 -2.97 3.66 -15.97
N GLY A 156 -3.52 4.24 -17.04
CA GLY A 156 -3.05 4.07 -18.41
C GLY A 156 -1.90 5.01 -18.80
N GLY A 157 -1.98 6.27 -18.36
CA GLY A 157 -0.99 7.28 -18.69
C GLY A 157 -0.95 7.66 -20.17
N SER A 158 0.22 8.13 -20.63
CA SER A 158 0.44 8.58 -22.02
C SER A 158 0.75 7.44 -23.00
N LEU A 159 1.10 6.26 -22.50
CA LEU A 159 1.43 5.09 -23.31
C LEU A 159 0.17 4.26 -23.63
N VAL A 160 -0.84 4.89 -24.19
CA VAL A 160 -2.17 4.31 -24.47
C VAL A 160 -2.13 3.00 -25.28
N HIS A 161 -1.15 2.83 -26.16
CA HIS A 161 -0.99 1.60 -26.94
C HIS A 161 -0.51 0.41 -26.12
N ARG A 162 0.08 0.62 -24.95
CA ARG A 162 0.48 -0.43 -24.01
C ARG A 162 -0.67 -0.84 -23.08
N GLY A 163 -1.74 -0.08 -23.04
CA GLY A 163 -2.84 -0.26 -22.12
C GLY A 163 -2.52 0.21 -20.69
N PRO A 164 -3.46 0.02 -19.76
CA PRO A 164 -3.29 0.41 -18.37
C PRO A 164 -2.32 -0.50 -17.63
N ALA A 165 -1.80 -0.02 -16.49
CA ALA A 165 -0.99 -0.83 -15.59
C ALA A 165 -1.84 -1.93 -14.95
N PHE A 166 -1.41 -3.18 -15.05
CA PHE A 166 -2.04 -4.32 -14.41
C PHE A 166 -1.01 -5.38 -14.03
N THR A 167 -1.41 -6.32 -13.19
CA THR A 167 -0.68 -7.54 -12.89
C THR A 167 -1.67 -8.66 -12.55
N GLU A 168 -1.33 -9.87 -12.89
CA GLU A 168 -2.02 -11.09 -12.45
C GLU A 168 -1.34 -11.68 -11.19
N LEU A 169 -0.09 -11.28 -10.92
CA LEU A 169 0.69 -11.77 -9.80
C LEU A 169 0.67 -10.75 -8.66
N ALA A 170 0.20 -11.16 -7.49
CA ALA A 170 0.08 -10.28 -6.33
C ALA A 170 0.19 -11.02 -4.99
N LEU A 171 0.71 -10.32 -3.99
CA LEU A 171 0.50 -10.64 -2.58
C LEU A 171 -0.47 -9.62 -2.00
N TYR A 172 -1.58 -10.07 -1.47
CA TYR A 172 -2.60 -9.17 -0.93
C TYR A 172 -3.29 -9.71 0.32
N ALA A 173 -3.79 -8.81 1.13
CA ALA A 173 -4.62 -9.12 2.28
C ALA A 173 -6.10 -8.94 1.92
N ARG A 174 -6.94 -9.85 2.38
CA ARG A 174 -8.40 -9.72 2.30
C ARG A 174 -9.06 -10.04 3.63
N VAL A 175 -10.28 -9.58 3.80
CA VAL A 175 -11.15 -9.99 4.91
C VAL A 175 -12.16 -10.99 4.36
N ASN A 176 -12.21 -12.17 4.96
CA ASN A 176 -13.15 -13.21 4.57
C ASN A 176 -14.57 -12.97 5.13
N GLU A 177 -15.51 -13.85 4.79
CA GLU A 177 -16.90 -13.75 5.25
C GLU A 177 -17.07 -13.89 6.77
N LYS A 178 -16.09 -14.46 7.46
CA LYS A 178 -16.05 -14.59 8.91
C LYS A 178 -15.40 -13.38 9.61
N TYR A 179 -15.06 -12.33 8.85
CA TYR A 179 -14.30 -11.16 9.32
C TYR A 179 -12.88 -11.50 9.82
N GLU A 180 -12.27 -12.53 9.26
CA GLU A 180 -10.88 -12.89 9.52
C GLU A 180 -9.98 -12.31 8.43
N LEU A 181 -8.79 -11.84 8.83
CA LEU A 181 -7.79 -11.33 7.90
C LEU A 181 -6.98 -12.50 7.34
N GLU A 182 -6.96 -12.60 6.02
CA GLU A 182 -6.20 -13.59 5.26
C GLU A 182 -5.12 -12.93 4.41
N LEU A 183 -3.97 -13.57 4.30
CA LEU A 183 -2.92 -13.20 3.35
C LEU A 183 -2.94 -14.20 2.20
N ILE A 184 -3.08 -13.69 0.99
CA ILE A 184 -3.15 -14.49 -0.23
C ILE A 184 -1.87 -14.24 -1.04
N ASN A 185 -1.14 -15.31 -1.28
CA ASN A 185 0.07 -15.29 -2.10
C ASN A 185 -0.24 -15.85 -3.50
N GLU A 186 -0.34 -14.96 -4.46
CA GLU A 186 -0.48 -15.26 -5.89
C GLU A 186 0.74 -14.73 -6.67
N LEU A 187 1.92 -14.66 -6.02
CA LEU A 187 3.16 -14.25 -6.69
C LEU A 187 3.84 -15.37 -7.46
N ASP A 188 3.35 -16.59 -7.35
CA ASP A 188 3.99 -17.81 -7.88
C ASP A 188 5.41 -18.03 -7.32
N ILE A 189 5.61 -17.62 -6.07
CA ILE A 189 6.86 -17.78 -5.33
C ILE A 189 6.56 -18.47 -4.00
N ASN A 190 7.36 -19.46 -3.64
CA ASN A 190 7.27 -20.05 -2.30
C ASN A 190 7.90 -19.10 -1.28
N LEU A 191 7.07 -18.50 -0.43
CA LEU A 191 7.48 -17.57 0.62
C LEU A 191 7.26 -18.13 2.04
N GLY A 192 6.74 -19.37 2.16
CA GLY A 192 6.43 -20.00 3.42
C GLY A 192 4.95 -20.35 3.58
N SER A 193 4.55 -20.75 4.79
CA SER A 193 3.24 -21.34 5.06
C SER A 193 2.30 -20.50 5.91
N ASN A 194 2.81 -19.47 6.58
CA ASN A 194 2.01 -18.58 7.42
C ASN A 194 2.27 -17.11 7.07
N PRO A 195 1.33 -16.21 7.40
CA PRO A 195 1.44 -14.80 6.99
C PRO A 195 2.73 -14.10 7.42
N GLU A 196 3.18 -14.32 8.63
CA GLU A 196 4.38 -13.67 9.17
C GLU A 196 5.63 -14.12 8.40
N GLU A 197 5.78 -15.41 8.16
CA GLU A 197 6.88 -15.98 7.39
C GLU A 197 6.88 -15.49 5.94
N ILE A 198 5.71 -15.49 5.29
CA ILE A 198 5.56 -14.98 3.91
C ILE A 198 6.01 -13.53 3.81
N LEU A 199 5.57 -12.70 4.74
CA LEU A 199 5.87 -11.26 4.73
C LEU A 199 7.35 -10.99 5.04
N GLU A 200 7.93 -11.72 5.98
CA GLU A 200 9.37 -11.61 6.32
C GLU A 200 10.26 -12.06 5.17
N ASN A 201 9.94 -13.21 4.56
CA ASN A 201 10.71 -13.74 3.43
C ASN A 201 10.62 -12.81 2.22
N LEU A 202 9.44 -12.27 1.92
CA LEU A 202 9.30 -11.27 0.85
C LEU A 202 10.10 -10.00 1.18
N GLN A 203 9.93 -9.44 2.38
CA GLN A 203 10.62 -8.21 2.80
C GLN A 203 12.15 -8.34 2.74
N ASN A 204 12.68 -9.50 3.12
CA ASN A 204 14.11 -9.77 3.22
C ASN A 204 14.71 -10.42 1.95
N LYS A 205 13.91 -10.64 0.90
CA LYS A 205 14.30 -11.32 -0.35
C LYS A 205 14.78 -12.75 -0.13
N ASN A 206 14.23 -13.44 0.88
CA ASN A 206 14.56 -14.82 1.21
C ASN A 206 13.73 -15.79 0.35
N TYR A 207 13.91 -15.74 -0.96
CA TYR A 207 13.26 -16.64 -1.91
C TYR A 207 14.14 -16.84 -3.15
N VAL A 208 13.88 -17.89 -3.89
CA VAL A 208 14.60 -18.21 -5.13
C VAL A 208 13.84 -17.60 -6.30
N SER A 209 14.50 -16.76 -7.09
CA SER A 209 13.87 -16.04 -8.21
C SER A 209 13.56 -16.93 -9.42
N ASN A 210 14.06 -18.17 -9.44
CA ASN A 210 13.82 -19.13 -10.54
C ASN A 210 12.42 -19.76 -10.50
N ASP A 211 11.65 -19.52 -9.45
CA ASP A 211 10.29 -20.05 -9.27
C ASP A 211 9.22 -19.20 -9.98
N ILE A 212 9.64 -18.09 -10.64
CA ILE A 212 8.70 -17.18 -11.31
C ILE A 212 8.74 -17.45 -12.81
N ILE A 213 7.67 -17.95 -13.31
CA ILE A 213 7.47 -18.24 -14.74
C ILE A 213 7.04 -16.97 -15.49
#